data_15315cf2ab0c752eb393f016c8afa260
#
_entry.id   15315cf2ab0c752eb393f016c8afa260
#
_cell.length_a   1.000
_cell.length_b   1.000
_cell.length_c   1.000
_cell.angle_alpha   90.00
_cell.angle_beta   90.00
_cell.angle_gamma   90.00
#
_symmetry.space_group_name_H-M   'P 1'
#
loop_
_entity.id
_entity.type
_entity.pdbx_description
1 polymer ?
#
loop_
_entity_poly.entity_id
_entity_poly.type
_entity_poly.pdbx_seq_one_letter_code
_entity_poly.pdbx_strand_id
1 'polypeptide(L)'
;TKDNDIKKLDIKQQQIDIQRDVFLFNSDLQTSHEDSEITRLRKVIDDDDRIVELRHRVRIAAESQLTNGVIDTTELLKKISDETIAKLNKSSHEIELLQATYRLKNILNQ
;
A
#
# COMPACT_ATOMS: atom_id res chain seq x y z
N THR A 1 24.30 -50.25 -8.32
CA THR A 1 25.01 -50.60 -7.08
C THR A 1 24.53 -49.78 -5.90
N LYS A 2 24.79 -50.24 -4.71
CA LYS A 2 24.41 -49.50 -3.46
C LYS A 2 25.06 -48.15 -3.41
N ASP A 3 26.31 -48.00 -3.81
CA ASP A 3 27.03 -46.73 -3.79
C ASP A 3 26.46 -45.69 -4.76
N ASN A 4 26.01 -46.14 -5.93
CA ASN A 4 25.34 -45.26 -6.89
C ASN A 4 23.97 -44.80 -6.41
N ASP A 5 23.23 -45.71 -5.77
CA ASP A 5 21.91 -45.41 -5.21
C ASP A 5 22.00 -44.45 -4.04
N ILE A 6 23.00 -44.60 -3.18
CA ILE A 6 23.27 -43.69 -2.06
C ILE A 6 23.63 -42.28 -2.60
N LYS A 7 24.49 -42.19 -3.62
CA LYS A 7 24.84 -40.93 -4.25
C LYS A 7 23.64 -40.21 -4.89
N LYS A 8 22.75 -40.98 -5.54
CA LYS A 8 21.51 -40.44 -6.12
C LYS A 8 20.59 -39.86 -5.07
N LEU A 9 20.43 -40.59 -3.94
CA LEU A 9 19.63 -40.11 -2.81
C LEU A 9 20.22 -38.86 -2.17
N ASP A 10 21.55 -38.81 -2.04
CA ASP A 10 22.24 -37.63 -1.51
C ASP A 10 22.05 -36.39 -2.40
N ILE A 11 22.17 -36.55 -3.72
CA ILE A 11 21.92 -35.47 -4.69
C ILE A 11 20.47 -34.99 -4.61
N LYS A 12 19.51 -35.91 -4.52
CA LYS A 12 18.08 -35.55 -4.36
C LYS A 12 17.85 -34.77 -3.09
N GLN A 13 18.47 -35.17 -1.97
CA GLN A 13 18.36 -34.45 -0.71
C GLN A 13 18.94 -33.05 -0.80
N GLN A 14 20.09 -32.91 -1.45
CA GLN A 14 20.70 -31.59 -1.70
C GLN A 14 19.80 -30.69 -2.55
N GLN A 15 19.15 -31.23 -3.58
CA GLN A 15 18.19 -30.50 -4.41
C GLN A 15 16.99 -30.03 -3.62
N ILE A 16 16.46 -30.86 -2.74
CA ILE A 16 15.33 -30.52 -1.86
C ILE A 16 15.75 -29.41 -0.90
N ASP A 17 16.92 -29.50 -0.31
CA ASP A 17 17.44 -28.50 0.61
C ASP A 17 17.63 -27.14 -0.08
N ILE A 18 18.15 -27.12 -1.30
CA ILE A 18 18.30 -25.90 -2.10
C ILE A 18 16.95 -25.31 -2.45
N GLN A 19 15.99 -26.12 -2.89
CA GLN A 19 14.63 -25.66 -3.20
C GLN A 19 13.95 -25.04 -1.97
N ARG A 20 14.14 -25.66 -0.81
CA ARG A 20 13.63 -25.14 0.45
C ARG A 20 14.27 -23.80 0.81
N ASP A 21 15.58 -23.67 0.67
CA ASP A 21 16.30 -22.44 0.97
C ASP A 21 15.87 -21.31 0.04
N VAL A 22 15.68 -21.58 -1.26
CA VAL A 22 15.16 -20.63 -2.24
C VAL A 22 13.74 -20.19 -1.88
N PHE A 23 12.89 -21.13 -1.50
CA PHE A 23 11.51 -20.83 -1.08
C PHE A 23 11.49 -19.90 0.13
N LEU A 24 12.28 -20.21 1.17
CA LEU A 24 12.35 -19.41 2.38
C LEU A 24 12.91 -18.01 2.09
N PHE A 25 13.95 -17.92 1.27
CA PHE A 25 14.53 -16.66 0.86
C PHE A 25 13.51 -15.78 0.13
N ASN A 26 12.79 -16.34 -0.84
CA ASN A 26 11.77 -15.62 -1.58
C ASN A 26 10.61 -15.17 -0.69
N SER A 27 10.19 -16.02 0.26
CA SER A 27 9.15 -15.67 1.23
C SER A 27 9.58 -14.52 2.13
N ASP A 28 10.84 -14.53 2.59
CA ASP A 28 11.40 -13.44 3.40
C ASP A 28 11.47 -12.12 2.61
N LEU A 29 11.86 -12.18 1.33
CA LEU A 29 11.86 -11.01 0.46
C LEU A 29 10.46 -10.43 0.26
N GLN A 30 9.48 -11.30 0.00
CA GLN A 30 8.09 -10.88 -0.18
C GLN A 30 7.53 -10.25 1.10
N THR A 31 7.80 -10.86 2.25
CA THR A 31 7.40 -10.33 3.56
C THR A 31 8.00 -8.96 3.81
N SER A 32 9.29 -8.81 3.57
CA SER A 32 9.99 -7.53 3.72
C SER A 32 9.42 -6.46 2.78
N HIS A 33 9.12 -6.81 1.54
CA HIS A 33 8.51 -5.90 0.57
C HIS A 33 7.14 -5.42 1.05
N GLU A 34 6.27 -6.34 1.47
CA GLU A 34 4.92 -5.96 1.94
C GLU A 34 4.97 -5.16 3.24
N ASP A 35 5.87 -5.47 4.17
CA ASP A 35 6.07 -4.68 5.38
C ASP A 35 6.47 -3.24 5.04
N SER A 36 7.37 -3.06 4.08
CA SER A 36 7.80 -1.73 3.62
C SER A 36 6.65 -0.96 2.96
N GLU A 37 5.84 -1.63 2.14
CA GLU A 37 4.66 -1.05 1.51
C GLU A 37 3.61 -0.62 2.54
N ILE A 38 3.35 -1.45 3.54
CA ILE A 38 2.41 -1.13 4.62
C ILE A 38 2.88 0.10 5.40
N THR A 39 4.17 0.16 5.74
CA THR A 39 4.75 1.31 6.45
C THR A 39 4.63 2.58 5.62
N ARG A 40 4.96 2.51 4.33
CA ARG A 40 4.86 3.63 3.40
C ARG A 40 3.42 4.13 3.29
N LEU A 41 2.48 3.21 3.09
CA LEU A 41 1.07 3.56 2.90
C LEU A 41 0.45 4.17 4.16
N ARG A 42 0.81 3.69 5.34
CA ARG A 42 0.35 4.30 6.61
C ARG A 42 0.81 5.74 6.73
N LYS A 43 2.05 6.03 6.34
CA LYS A 43 2.58 7.40 6.34
C LYS A 43 1.87 8.28 5.31
N VAL A 44 1.67 7.76 4.10
CA VAL A 44 0.95 8.47 3.03
C VAL A 44 -0.48 8.79 3.45
N ILE A 45 -1.18 7.85 4.09
CA ILE A 45 -2.55 8.05 4.57
C ILE A 45 -2.58 9.11 5.68
N ASP A 46 -1.59 9.15 6.57
CA ASP A 46 -1.45 10.22 7.55
C ASP A 46 -1.33 11.59 6.86
N ASP A 47 -0.55 11.68 5.80
CA ASP A 47 -0.41 12.89 5.01
C ASP A 47 -1.72 13.24 4.29
N ASP A 48 -2.41 12.23 3.75
CA ASP A 48 -3.73 12.39 3.12
C ASP A 48 -4.75 12.97 4.10
N ASP A 49 -4.77 12.53 5.35
CA ASP A 49 -5.66 13.06 6.39
C ASP A 49 -5.46 14.56 6.58
N ARG A 50 -4.21 15.00 6.58
CA ARG A 50 -3.88 16.43 6.71
C ARG A 50 -4.31 17.22 5.47
N ILE A 51 -4.10 16.65 4.29
CA ILE A 51 -4.50 17.29 3.02
C ILE A 51 -6.02 17.41 2.94
N VAL A 52 -6.75 16.36 3.28
CA VAL A 52 -8.22 16.36 3.30
C VAL A 52 -8.74 17.43 4.26
N GLU A 53 -8.17 17.50 5.46
CA GLU A 53 -8.54 18.52 6.46
C GLU A 53 -8.28 19.94 5.95
N LEU A 54 -7.13 20.16 5.33
CA LEU A 54 -6.78 21.45 4.75
C LEU A 54 -7.75 21.85 3.62
N ARG A 55 -8.00 20.93 2.68
CA ARG A 55 -8.93 21.17 1.56
C ARG A 55 -10.36 21.42 2.03
N HIS A 56 -10.78 20.72 3.08
CA HIS A 56 -12.07 20.95 3.71
C HIS A 56 -12.20 22.38 4.25
N ARG A 57 -11.21 22.85 4.99
CA ARG A 57 -11.19 24.21 5.53
C ARG A 57 -11.20 25.26 4.42
N VAL A 58 -10.40 25.02 3.36
CA VAL A 58 -10.33 25.93 2.21
C VAL A 58 -11.69 26.00 1.51
N ARG A 59 -12.38 24.86 1.34
CA ARG A 59 -13.73 24.84 0.74
C ARG A 59 -14.73 25.61 1.59
N ILE A 60 -14.75 25.40 2.90
CA ILE A 60 -15.65 26.13 3.80
C ILE A 60 -15.39 27.64 3.73
N ALA A 61 -14.13 28.05 3.73
CA ALA A 61 -13.76 29.46 3.56
C ALA A 61 -14.22 30.01 2.22
N ALA A 62 -14.09 29.22 1.14
CA ALA A 62 -14.54 29.62 -0.20
C ALA A 62 -16.06 29.77 -0.26
N GLU A 63 -16.85 28.96 0.43
CA GLU A 63 -18.31 29.12 0.52
C GLU A 63 -18.67 30.48 1.15
N SER A 64 -18.00 30.86 2.21
CA SER A 64 -18.16 32.16 2.85
C SER A 64 -17.75 33.31 1.93
N GLN A 65 -16.63 33.16 1.20
CA GLN A 65 -16.14 34.14 0.24
C GLN A 65 -17.12 34.33 -0.93
N LEU A 66 -17.74 33.26 -1.40
CA LEU A 66 -18.79 33.36 -2.43
C LEU A 66 -20.00 34.14 -1.91
N THR A 67 -20.47 33.84 -0.72
CA THR A 67 -21.59 34.54 -0.09
C THR A 67 -21.31 36.05 0.05
N ASN A 68 -20.07 36.41 0.34
CA ASN A 68 -19.63 37.79 0.49
C ASN A 68 -19.21 38.45 -0.85
N GLY A 69 -19.35 37.75 -1.97
CA GLY A 69 -19.02 38.27 -3.29
C GLY A 69 -17.52 38.45 -3.58
N VAL A 70 -16.65 37.78 -2.79
CA VAL A 70 -15.19 37.89 -2.94
C VAL A 70 -14.68 36.97 -4.06
N ILE A 71 -15.31 35.81 -4.25
CA ILE A 71 -15.00 34.86 -5.32
C ILE A 71 -16.25 34.56 -6.13
N ASP A 72 -16.07 33.99 -7.31
CA ASP A 72 -17.14 33.52 -8.18
C ASP A 72 -17.44 32.03 -7.98
N THR A 73 -18.50 31.55 -8.62
CA THR A 73 -18.95 30.15 -8.54
C THR A 73 -17.89 29.19 -9.09
N THR A 74 -17.16 29.59 -10.14
CA THR A 74 -16.10 28.76 -10.74
C THR A 74 -14.98 28.48 -9.75
N GLU A 75 -14.58 29.49 -8.97
CA GLU A 75 -13.59 29.34 -7.91
C GLU A 75 -14.06 28.39 -6.81
N LEU A 76 -15.32 28.51 -6.37
CA LEU A 76 -15.89 27.59 -5.39
C LEU A 76 -15.92 26.15 -5.92
N LEU A 77 -16.36 25.94 -7.15
CA LEU A 77 -16.37 24.62 -7.77
C LEU A 77 -14.98 23.97 -7.80
N LYS A 78 -13.94 24.79 -8.05
CA LYS A 78 -12.55 24.33 -8.01
C LYS A 78 -12.17 23.83 -6.61
N LYS A 79 -12.55 24.56 -5.56
CA LYS A 79 -12.27 24.16 -4.18
C LYS A 79 -13.02 22.91 -3.76
N ILE A 80 -14.25 22.75 -4.21
CA ILE A 80 -15.03 21.52 -4.01
C ILE A 80 -14.36 20.34 -4.70
N SER A 81 -13.92 20.51 -5.94
CA SER A 81 -13.20 19.48 -6.69
C SER A 81 -11.89 19.09 -6.02
N ASP A 82 -11.10 20.07 -5.55
CA ASP A 82 -9.85 19.80 -4.85
C ASP A 82 -10.06 18.94 -3.59
N GLU A 83 -11.10 19.24 -2.80
CA GLU A 83 -11.45 18.44 -1.63
C GLU A 83 -11.87 17.03 -2.01
N THR A 84 -12.70 16.89 -3.04
CA THR A 84 -13.14 15.59 -3.53
C THR A 84 -11.98 14.72 -4.00
N ILE A 85 -11.05 15.31 -4.76
CA ILE A 85 -9.84 14.61 -5.23
C ILE A 85 -8.99 14.16 -4.06
N ALA A 86 -8.80 14.99 -3.05
CA ALA A 86 -8.05 14.63 -1.84
C ALA A 86 -8.67 13.44 -1.13
N LYS A 87 -10.00 13.41 -0.99
CA LYS A 87 -10.73 12.28 -0.39
C LYS A 87 -10.60 11.00 -1.21
N LEU A 88 -10.65 11.11 -2.54
CA LEU A 88 -10.48 9.96 -3.42
C LEU A 88 -9.06 9.39 -3.35
N ASN A 89 -8.06 10.25 -3.28
CA ASN A 89 -6.67 9.82 -3.11
C ASN A 89 -6.48 9.06 -1.79
N LYS A 90 -7.04 9.57 -0.70
CA LYS A 90 -7.01 8.88 0.59
C LYS A 90 -7.66 7.51 0.50
N SER A 91 -8.85 7.42 -0.08
CA SER A 91 -9.58 6.14 -0.25
C SER A 91 -8.77 5.14 -1.08
N SER A 92 -8.12 5.62 -2.15
CA SER A 92 -7.25 4.78 -2.99
C SER A 92 -6.08 4.20 -2.19
N HIS A 93 -5.42 5.02 -1.37
CA HIS A 93 -4.32 4.56 -0.52
C HIS A 93 -4.79 3.60 0.58
N GLU A 94 -5.98 3.82 1.13
CA GLU A 94 -6.57 2.89 2.11
C GLU A 94 -6.84 1.51 1.48
N ILE A 95 -7.32 1.47 0.24
CA ILE A 95 -7.51 0.23 -0.52
C ILE A 95 -6.17 -0.46 -0.77
N GLU A 96 -5.15 0.28 -1.18
CA GLU A 96 -3.80 -0.26 -1.37
C GLU A 96 -3.24 -0.85 -0.08
N LEU A 97 -3.45 -0.17 1.05
CA LEU A 97 -3.03 -0.67 2.36
C LEU A 97 -3.74 -1.98 2.71
N LEU A 98 -5.02 -2.06 2.46
CA LEU A 98 -5.79 -3.28 2.68
C LEU A 98 -5.26 -4.42 1.81
N GLN A 99 -4.97 -4.16 0.54
CA GLN A 99 -4.40 -5.14 -0.38
C GLN A 99 -3.02 -5.64 0.08
N ALA A 100 -2.14 -4.72 0.52
CA ALA A 100 -0.82 -5.08 1.03
C ALA A 100 -0.92 -5.92 2.31
N THR A 101 -1.85 -5.59 3.19
CA THR A 101 -2.12 -6.35 4.41
C THR A 101 -2.59 -7.77 4.08
N TYR A 102 -3.45 -7.92 3.08
CA TYR A 102 -3.89 -9.22 2.61
C TYR A 102 -2.75 -10.05 2.01
N ARG A 103 -1.91 -9.43 1.18
CA ARG A 103 -0.75 -10.11 0.61
C ARG A 103 0.19 -10.61 1.69
N LEU A 104 0.48 -9.79 2.70
CA LEU A 104 1.32 -10.19 3.83
C LEU A 104 0.71 -11.38 4.57
N LYS A 105 -0.57 -11.31 4.88
CA LYS A 105 -1.30 -12.38 5.56
C LYS A 105 -1.21 -13.70 4.77
N ASN A 106 -1.37 -13.65 3.45
CA ASN A 106 -1.29 -14.82 2.60
C ASN A 106 0.13 -15.43 2.57
N ILE A 107 1.16 -14.60 2.57
CA ILE A 107 2.55 -15.06 2.64
C ILE A 107 2.81 -15.78 3.97
N LEU A 108 2.35 -15.22 5.08
CA LEU A 108 2.58 -15.78 6.41
C LEU A 108 1.79 -17.07 6.66
N ASN A 109 0.73 -17.31 5.91
CA ASN A 109 -0.10 -18.52 6.02
C ASN A 109 0.32 -19.65 5.08
N GLN A 110 1.40 -19.49 4.35
CA GLN A 110 1.95 -20.53 3.46
C GLN A 110 2.77 -21.61 4.18
#